data_1fab296a8eba98ffd9aaa59c867b3dc5
#
_entry.id   1fab296a8eba98ffd9aaa59c867b3dc5
#
_cell.length_a   1.000
_cell.length_b   1.000
_cell.length_c   1.000
_cell.angle_alpha   90.00
_cell.angle_beta   90.00
_cell.angle_gamma   90.00
#
_symmetry.space_group_name_H-M   'P 1'
#
loop_
_entity.id
_entity.type
_entity.pdbx_description
1 polymer ?
#
loop_
_entity_poly.entity_id
_entity_poly.type
_entity_poly.pdbx_seq_one_letter_code
_entity_poly.pdbx_strand_id
1 'polypeptide(L)'
;MEKKRRGVKSARAAFGWPEIGVHRAQWSAMLICLTAIGGAQASSYIENGKAGDPASWRSSEFNAEWGLGAIHADQAYAAGYTGKGIKLGIFDQPVYAKHPEFAGENKVINLVTEGIREYTDPYIPVKKGDTFRYDGTPSVDSDGTLGSHGTHVGGIAAGSRDGGAMHGVAFNAQIISAENGDPGPEDGIILGNDGAVYQAGWDALVASGARIINNSWGIGITDKFAKGGKNPAYPHFTVDDAQKQFDQIKQILGTKPGGAYQGAIDAARSGVVTIFAAGNDYNLNNPDAMAGLAYFVPEIAPNWLSVASLQDPSNSGDYSISTFSSRCGYTASFCVSAPGTRVYSSVIEGTSVENLTTGYAKYSGTSMAAPHVAGSVAVLMERFPYLSGAQVAEVLKTTATDMGAPGIDALY
;
A
#
# COMPACT_ATOMS: atom_id res chain seq x y z
N MET A 1 27.02 8.87 -60.35
CA MET A 1 27.14 7.54 -59.72
C MET A 1 25.98 7.39 -58.70
N GLU A 2 24.91 6.76 -59.19
CA GLU A 2 23.69 6.48 -58.42
C GLU A 2 23.92 5.28 -57.49
N LYS A 3 23.54 5.39 -56.21
CA LYS A 3 23.39 4.22 -55.34
C LYS A 3 21.92 4.03 -54.94
N LYS A 4 21.38 2.94 -55.46
CA LYS A 4 20.03 2.39 -55.26
C LYS A 4 19.67 2.25 -53.78
N ARG A 5 18.51 2.79 -53.41
CA ARG A 5 17.77 2.45 -52.17
C ARG A 5 17.01 1.14 -52.43
N ARG A 6 17.25 0.13 -51.59
CA ARG A 6 16.43 -1.10 -51.53
C ARG A 6 15.34 -0.89 -50.45
N GLY A 7 14.09 -0.96 -50.90
CA GLY A 7 12.93 -0.95 -49.99
C GLY A 7 12.75 -2.30 -49.29
N VAL A 8 12.46 -2.23 -48.00
CA VAL A 8 12.03 -3.39 -47.22
C VAL A 8 10.52 -3.40 -47.22
N LYS A 9 9.92 -4.47 -47.76
CA LYS A 9 8.48 -4.72 -47.74
C LYS A 9 8.09 -5.25 -46.38
N SER A 10 7.13 -4.60 -45.68
CA SER A 10 6.49 -5.11 -44.49
C SER A 10 5.42 -6.16 -44.86
N ALA A 11 5.55 -7.36 -44.33
CA ALA A 11 4.51 -8.39 -44.41
C ALA A 11 3.53 -8.19 -43.23
N ARG A 12 2.29 -7.80 -43.54
CA ARG A 12 1.17 -7.88 -42.58
C ARG A 12 0.62 -9.29 -42.60
N ALA A 13 0.73 -10.00 -41.47
CA ALA A 13 -0.02 -11.24 -41.22
C ALA A 13 -1.38 -10.87 -40.63
N ALA A 14 -2.44 -11.19 -41.36
CA ALA A 14 -3.82 -11.10 -40.87
C ALA A 14 -4.14 -12.36 -40.05
N PHE A 15 -4.43 -12.18 -38.76
CA PHE A 15 -5.06 -13.24 -37.94
C PHE A 15 -6.55 -12.98 -37.89
N GLY A 16 -7.33 -13.87 -38.54
CA GLY A 16 -8.77 -13.94 -38.44
C GLY A 16 -9.18 -14.62 -37.13
N TRP A 17 -10.17 -14.03 -36.44
CA TRP A 17 -10.84 -14.63 -35.27
C TRP A 17 -12.05 -15.42 -35.73
N PRO A 18 -12.32 -16.61 -35.16
CA PRO A 18 -13.56 -17.33 -35.46
C PRO A 18 -14.71 -16.74 -34.65
N GLU A 19 -15.82 -16.48 -35.34
CA GLU A 19 -17.11 -16.14 -34.74
C GLU A 19 -17.66 -17.33 -33.95
N ILE A 20 -17.89 -17.14 -32.64
CA ILE A 20 -18.60 -18.12 -31.79
C ILE A 20 -20.06 -17.68 -31.69
N GLY A 21 -20.94 -18.50 -32.27
CA GLY A 21 -22.36 -18.29 -32.26
C GLY A 21 -22.98 -18.35 -30.85
N VAL A 22 -23.84 -17.40 -30.55
CA VAL A 22 -24.58 -17.31 -29.30
C VAL A 22 -25.83 -18.21 -29.35
N HIS A 23 -25.80 -19.34 -28.65
CA HIS A 23 -27.02 -20.11 -28.36
C HIS A 23 -27.73 -19.52 -27.13
N ARG A 24 -28.95 -19.00 -27.36
CA ARG A 24 -29.88 -18.59 -26.28
C ARG A 24 -30.44 -19.87 -25.62
N ALA A 25 -30.14 -20.08 -24.35
CA ALA A 25 -30.84 -21.00 -23.48
C ALA A 25 -31.82 -20.23 -22.60
N GLN A 26 -33.12 -20.53 -22.77
CA GLN A 26 -34.19 -20.07 -21.87
C GLN A 26 -34.15 -20.90 -20.58
N TRP A 27 -34.09 -20.25 -19.44
CA TRP A 27 -34.31 -20.88 -18.14
C TRP A 27 -35.58 -20.34 -17.50
N SER A 28 -36.49 -21.25 -17.23
CA SER A 28 -37.78 -21.00 -16.57
C SER A 28 -37.56 -20.70 -15.08
N ALA A 29 -38.26 -19.70 -14.59
CA ALA A 29 -38.31 -19.33 -13.20
C ALA A 29 -39.00 -20.42 -12.36
N MET A 30 -38.36 -20.88 -11.30
CA MET A 30 -38.97 -21.66 -10.23
C MET A 30 -38.98 -20.79 -8.97
N LEU A 31 -40.19 -20.37 -8.60
CA LEU A 31 -40.47 -19.57 -7.42
C LEU A 31 -40.49 -20.47 -6.18
N ILE A 32 -39.55 -20.37 -5.28
CA ILE A 32 -39.61 -21.00 -3.96
C ILE A 32 -39.77 -19.90 -2.90
N CYS A 33 -40.97 -19.86 -2.31
CA CYS A 33 -41.25 -19.11 -1.09
C CYS A 33 -40.52 -19.75 0.10
N LEU A 34 -39.59 -19.04 0.72
CA LEU A 34 -39.08 -19.35 2.06
C LEU A 34 -39.44 -18.21 3.01
N THR A 35 -40.14 -18.59 4.06
CA THR A 35 -40.67 -17.76 5.14
C THR A 35 -39.53 -17.15 5.97
N ALA A 36 -39.71 -15.87 6.30
CA ALA A 36 -38.79 -15.05 7.07
C ALA A 36 -38.56 -15.58 8.50
N ILE A 37 -37.28 -15.69 8.85
CA ILE A 37 -36.81 -15.63 10.24
C ILE A 37 -36.11 -14.29 10.38
N GLY A 38 -36.62 -13.43 11.27
CA GLY A 38 -36.11 -12.07 11.47
C GLY A 38 -34.68 -12.07 12.01
N GLY A 39 -33.73 -11.74 11.13
CA GLY A 39 -32.40 -11.27 11.45
C GLY A 39 -32.30 -9.80 11.10
N ALA A 40 -31.62 -9.01 11.90
CA ALA A 40 -31.37 -7.61 11.60
C ALA A 40 -30.85 -7.47 10.17
N GLN A 41 -31.62 -6.84 9.31
CA GLN A 41 -31.20 -6.52 7.96
C GLN A 41 -30.12 -5.44 8.05
N ALA A 42 -28.87 -5.84 7.82
CA ALA A 42 -27.91 -4.90 7.26
C ALA A 42 -28.57 -4.35 5.99
N SER A 43 -28.76 -3.04 5.92
CA SER A 43 -29.29 -2.39 4.73
C SER A 43 -28.40 -2.81 3.56
N SER A 44 -28.96 -3.56 2.61
CA SER A 44 -28.20 -3.93 1.41
C SER A 44 -27.96 -2.65 0.62
N TYR A 45 -26.75 -2.12 0.72
CA TYR A 45 -26.29 -1.05 -0.16
C TYR A 45 -26.36 -1.57 -1.60
N ILE A 46 -27.20 -0.93 -2.40
CA ILE A 46 -27.29 -1.23 -3.84
C ILE A 46 -26.27 -0.34 -4.53
N GLU A 47 -25.18 -0.91 -4.99
CA GLU A 47 -24.22 -0.21 -5.82
C GLU A 47 -24.91 0.35 -7.07
N ASN A 48 -24.87 1.67 -7.23
CA ASN A 48 -25.39 2.33 -8.42
C ASN A 48 -24.47 2.22 -9.64
N GLY A 49 -23.27 1.58 -9.49
CA GLY A 49 -22.30 1.42 -10.56
C GLY A 49 -22.79 0.42 -11.61
N LYS A 50 -22.61 0.77 -12.88
CA LYS A 50 -22.98 -0.05 -14.04
C LYS A 50 -21.75 -0.61 -14.72
N ALA A 51 -21.80 -1.89 -15.10
CA ALA A 51 -20.76 -2.50 -15.92
C ALA A 51 -20.58 -1.73 -17.23
N GLY A 52 -19.33 -1.44 -17.57
CA GLY A 52 -18.97 -0.71 -18.79
C GLY A 52 -19.20 0.80 -18.74
N ASP A 53 -19.67 1.36 -17.61
CA ASP A 53 -19.90 2.80 -17.45
C ASP A 53 -19.11 3.34 -16.25
N PRO A 54 -17.85 3.78 -16.42
CA PRO A 54 -17.03 4.32 -15.34
C PRO A 54 -17.66 5.49 -14.61
N ALA A 55 -18.37 6.38 -15.33
CA ALA A 55 -18.96 7.57 -14.72
C ALA A 55 -20.02 7.22 -13.66
N SER A 56 -20.71 6.08 -13.82
CA SER A 56 -21.69 5.61 -12.86
C SER A 56 -21.11 5.17 -11.51
N TRP A 57 -19.79 4.96 -11.42
CA TRP A 57 -19.07 4.58 -10.20
C TRP A 57 -18.59 5.77 -9.38
N ARG A 58 -18.65 6.99 -9.95
CA ARG A 58 -18.22 8.25 -9.30
C ARG A 58 -19.28 8.80 -8.37
N SER A 59 -19.63 8.03 -7.34
CA SER A 59 -20.56 8.44 -6.25
C SER A 59 -19.94 9.56 -5.39
N SER A 60 -20.73 10.11 -4.45
CA SER A 60 -20.20 11.04 -3.44
C SER A 60 -19.08 10.42 -2.61
N GLU A 61 -19.23 9.15 -2.26
CA GLU A 61 -18.27 8.33 -1.54
C GLU A 61 -16.94 8.17 -2.33
N PHE A 62 -17.01 7.86 -3.63
CA PHE A 62 -15.86 7.84 -4.53
C PHE A 62 -15.15 9.19 -4.61
N ASN A 63 -15.91 10.28 -4.73
CA ASN A 63 -15.35 11.62 -4.91
C ASN A 63 -14.88 12.27 -3.61
N ALA A 64 -15.16 11.67 -2.44
CA ALA A 64 -14.68 12.14 -1.15
C ALA A 64 -13.15 12.01 -1.04
N GLU A 65 -12.59 10.98 -1.70
CA GLU A 65 -11.16 10.71 -1.80
C GLU A 65 -10.70 10.92 -3.26
N TRP A 66 -9.90 11.97 -3.50
CA TRP A 66 -9.50 12.38 -4.84
C TRP A 66 -8.59 11.37 -5.57
N GLY A 67 -7.86 10.56 -4.81
CA GLY A 67 -6.92 9.60 -5.34
C GLY A 67 -7.58 8.51 -6.18
N LEU A 68 -8.82 8.12 -5.84
CA LEU A 68 -9.57 7.15 -6.65
C LEU A 68 -9.76 7.61 -8.09
N GLY A 69 -10.06 8.90 -8.26
CA GLY A 69 -10.16 9.52 -9.59
C GLY A 69 -8.82 9.61 -10.30
N ALA A 70 -7.76 9.93 -9.56
CA ALA A 70 -6.40 10.08 -10.09
C ALA A 70 -5.82 8.77 -10.63
N ILE A 71 -6.12 7.64 -9.98
CA ILE A 71 -5.68 6.30 -10.41
C ILE A 71 -6.69 5.61 -11.35
N HIS A 72 -7.74 6.31 -11.78
CA HIS A 72 -8.79 5.77 -12.66
C HIS A 72 -9.49 4.50 -12.13
N ALA A 73 -9.70 4.42 -10.81
CA ALA A 73 -10.30 3.26 -10.16
C ALA A 73 -11.72 2.95 -10.68
N ASP A 74 -12.48 3.98 -11.08
CA ASP A 74 -13.80 3.87 -11.71
C ASP A 74 -13.78 3.00 -12.99
N GLN A 75 -12.71 3.01 -13.76
CA GLN A 75 -12.59 2.17 -14.95
C GLN A 75 -12.44 0.69 -14.59
N ALA A 76 -11.66 0.37 -13.54
CA ALA A 76 -11.53 -0.98 -13.05
C ALA A 76 -12.84 -1.51 -12.50
N TYR A 77 -13.58 -0.69 -11.76
CA TYR A 77 -14.90 -1.04 -11.21
C TYR A 77 -15.92 -1.28 -12.31
N ALA A 78 -15.95 -0.42 -13.34
CA ALA A 78 -16.83 -0.63 -14.50
C ALA A 78 -16.48 -1.91 -15.27
N ALA A 79 -15.23 -2.36 -15.22
CA ALA A 79 -14.80 -3.65 -15.74
C ALA A 79 -15.08 -4.83 -14.79
N GLY A 80 -15.61 -4.58 -13.57
CA GLY A 80 -16.02 -5.59 -12.60
C GLY A 80 -14.95 -6.01 -11.58
N TYR A 81 -13.86 -5.25 -11.44
CA TYR A 81 -12.74 -5.59 -10.54
C TYR A 81 -12.64 -4.62 -9.37
N THR A 82 -12.64 -5.15 -8.15
CA THR A 82 -12.79 -4.41 -6.89
C THR A 82 -11.86 -4.92 -5.78
N GLY A 83 -10.94 -5.83 -6.11
CA GLY A 83 -10.06 -6.53 -5.18
C GLY A 83 -10.68 -7.77 -4.53
N LYS A 84 -11.84 -8.24 -5.03
CA LYS A 84 -12.57 -9.37 -4.43
C LYS A 84 -11.74 -10.64 -4.38
N GLY A 85 -11.73 -11.27 -3.18
CA GLY A 85 -11.00 -12.51 -2.94
C GLY A 85 -9.50 -12.35 -2.72
N ILE A 86 -8.99 -11.10 -2.70
CA ILE A 86 -7.58 -10.80 -2.43
C ILE A 86 -7.41 -10.48 -0.94
N LYS A 87 -6.38 -11.06 -0.32
CA LYS A 87 -5.90 -10.72 1.01
C LYS A 87 -4.79 -9.70 0.89
N LEU A 88 -5.03 -8.50 1.43
CA LEU A 88 -4.11 -7.38 1.43
C LEU A 88 -3.57 -7.18 2.84
N GLY A 89 -2.27 -7.38 3.03
CA GLY A 89 -1.58 -7.17 4.29
C GLY A 89 -1.34 -5.68 4.55
N ILE A 90 -1.65 -5.22 5.75
CA ILE A 90 -1.23 -3.92 6.30
C ILE A 90 -0.28 -4.21 7.45
N PHE A 91 0.99 -3.83 7.28
CA PHE A 91 2.01 -3.94 8.32
C PHE A 91 2.33 -2.54 8.84
N ASP A 92 1.63 -2.13 9.90
CA ASP A 92 1.56 -0.75 10.38
C ASP A 92 1.09 -0.75 11.86
N GLN A 93 0.64 0.38 12.40
CA GLN A 93 -0.25 0.38 13.54
C GLN A 93 -1.49 -0.47 13.22
N PRO A 94 -2.20 -1.00 14.22
CA PRO A 94 -3.35 -1.89 13.97
C PRO A 94 -4.46 -1.16 13.22
N VAL A 95 -5.09 -1.87 12.27
CA VAL A 95 -6.33 -1.40 11.64
C VAL A 95 -7.49 -1.65 12.60
N TYR A 96 -8.20 -0.61 13.01
CA TYR A 96 -9.34 -0.76 13.93
C TYR A 96 -10.54 -1.42 13.24
N ALA A 97 -10.65 -2.72 13.37
CA ALA A 97 -11.63 -3.56 12.67
C ALA A 97 -13.10 -3.20 12.97
N LYS A 98 -13.37 -2.46 14.05
CA LYS A 98 -14.74 -2.02 14.42
C LYS A 98 -15.11 -0.65 13.84
N HIS A 99 -14.22 -0.02 13.08
CA HIS A 99 -14.56 1.23 12.38
C HIS A 99 -15.69 0.95 11.37
N PRO A 100 -16.70 1.83 11.25
CA PRO A 100 -17.81 1.64 10.28
C PRO A 100 -17.33 1.38 8.86
N GLU A 101 -16.21 2.00 8.45
CA GLU A 101 -15.58 1.83 7.15
C GLU A 101 -15.16 0.39 6.83
N PHE A 102 -15.03 -0.45 7.85
CA PHE A 102 -14.68 -1.85 7.71
C PHE A 102 -15.84 -2.79 8.04
N ALA A 103 -17.06 -2.32 7.88
CA ALA A 103 -18.24 -3.15 8.09
C ALA A 103 -18.25 -4.35 7.14
N GLY A 104 -18.53 -5.52 7.68
CA GLY A 104 -18.57 -6.78 6.96
C GLY A 104 -17.90 -7.91 7.71
N GLU A 105 -18.34 -9.13 7.47
CA GLU A 105 -17.73 -10.30 8.07
C GLU A 105 -16.31 -10.50 7.56
N ASN A 106 -15.35 -10.59 8.47
CA ASN A 106 -13.93 -10.80 8.17
C ASN A 106 -13.32 -9.73 7.24
N LYS A 107 -13.87 -8.51 7.19
CA LYS A 107 -13.31 -7.42 6.39
C LYS A 107 -11.89 -7.06 6.83
N VAL A 108 -11.66 -7.01 8.15
CA VAL A 108 -10.33 -6.83 8.75
C VAL A 108 -10.08 -8.00 9.69
N ILE A 109 -8.93 -8.63 9.55
CA ILE A 109 -8.41 -9.63 10.49
C ILE A 109 -7.12 -9.08 11.07
N ASN A 110 -7.14 -8.75 12.35
CA ASN A 110 -5.93 -8.43 13.11
C ASN A 110 -5.24 -9.73 13.53
N LEU A 111 -4.00 -9.88 13.11
CA LEU A 111 -3.18 -11.03 13.49
C LEU A 111 -2.61 -10.84 14.89
N VAL A 112 -2.50 -11.94 15.62
CA VAL A 112 -1.76 -11.96 16.87
C VAL A 112 -0.32 -12.33 16.57
N THR A 113 0.62 -11.47 16.94
CA THR A 113 2.05 -11.72 16.87
C THR A 113 2.65 -11.66 18.27
N GLU A 114 3.52 -12.60 18.58
CA GLU A 114 4.14 -12.70 19.91
C GLU A 114 5.54 -13.29 19.79
N GLY A 115 6.39 -13.01 20.77
CA GLY A 115 7.74 -13.53 20.80
C GLY A 115 8.58 -12.95 21.93
N ILE A 116 9.88 -13.12 21.82
CA ILE A 116 10.88 -12.62 22.76
C ILE A 116 11.75 -11.60 22.04
N ARG A 117 11.93 -10.44 22.65
CA ARG A 117 12.75 -9.35 22.10
C ARG A 117 14.22 -9.73 22.09
N GLU A 118 14.88 -9.42 21.01
CA GLU A 118 16.32 -9.67 20.81
C GLU A 118 17.18 -8.42 21.04
N TYR A 119 16.56 -7.27 21.22
CA TYR A 119 17.20 -5.96 21.35
C TYR A 119 16.73 -5.24 22.63
N THR A 120 17.63 -4.45 23.23
CA THR A 120 17.29 -3.49 24.31
C THR A 120 17.24 -2.10 23.71
N ASP A 121 16.08 -1.45 23.76
CA ASP A 121 15.94 -0.11 23.25
C ASP A 121 16.45 0.94 24.26
N PRO A 122 17.23 1.92 23.83
CA PRO A 122 17.72 2.96 24.71
C PRO A 122 16.69 4.07 25.02
N TYR A 123 15.56 4.12 24.29
CA TYR A 123 14.58 5.21 24.36
C TYR A 123 13.25 4.81 24.98
N ILE A 124 12.87 3.56 24.86
CA ILE A 124 11.66 2.98 25.48
C ILE A 124 12.02 1.87 26.46
N PRO A 125 11.19 1.59 27.50
CA PRO A 125 11.54 0.68 28.58
C PRO A 125 11.40 -0.80 28.19
N VAL A 126 11.91 -1.18 27.01
CA VAL A 126 11.93 -2.58 26.54
C VAL A 126 13.36 -3.12 26.52
N LYS A 127 13.53 -4.37 26.88
CA LYS A 127 14.84 -5.03 27.02
C LYS A 127 14.87 -6.34 26.25
N LYS A 128 16.07 -6.70 25.82
CA LYS A 128 16.34 -8.05 25.32
C LYS A 128 15.92 -9.10 26.35
N GLY A 129 15.09 -10.05 25.90
CA GLY A 129 14.52 -11.09 26.75
C GLY A 129 13.09 -10.81 27.22
N ASP A 130 12.61 -9.58 27.08
CA ASP A 130 11.20 -9.26 27.34
C ASP A 130 10.32 -9.93 26.29
N THR A 131 9.11 -10.33 26.69
CA THR A 131 8.10 -10.82 25.76
C THR A 131 7.38 -9.64 25.09
N PHE A 132 6.96 -9.83 23.84
CA PHE A 132 6.03 -8.92 23.17
C PHE A 132 4.78 -9.70 22.72
N ARG A 133 3.65 -8.99 22.65
CA ARG A 133 2.41 -9.48 22.07
C ARG A 133 1.63 -8.30 21.51
N TYR A 134 1.31 -8.40 20.24
CA TYR A 134 0.44 -7.47 19.52
C TYR A 134 -0.78 -8.23 19.01
N ASP A 135 -1.97 -7.71 19.23
CA ASP A 135 -3.23 -8.40 18.94
C ASP A 135 -4.28 -7.52 18.24
N GLY A 136 -3.83 -6.37 17.73
CA GLY A 136 -4.69 -5.41 17.05
C GLY A 136 -5.42 -4.44 17.98
N THR A 137 -5.10 -4.43 19.27
CA THR A 137 -5.58 -3.40 20.19
C THR A 137 -4.84 -2.10 19.90
N PRO A 138 -5.55 -0.99 19.62
CA PRO A 138 -4.89 0.30 19.38
C PRO A 138 -4.04 0.74 20.56
N SER A 139 -2.80 1.12 20.30
CA SER A 139 -1.85 1.67 21.26
C SER A 139 -1.89 3.20 21.27
N VAL A 140 -1.38 3.79 22.35
CA VAL A 140 -1.27 5.25 22.48
C VAL A 140 0.07 5.71 21.93
N ASP A 141 0.06 6.67 21.02
CA ASP A 141 1.24 7.28 20.43
C ASP A 141 1.98 8.21 21.43
N SER A 142 3.16 8.67 21.04
CA SER A 142 4.00 9.54 21.89
C SER A 142 3.37 10.89 22.24
N ASP A 143 2.38 11.35 21.47
CA ASP A 143 1.60 12.56 21.73
C ASP A 143 0.45 12.33 22.74
N GLY A 144 0.23 11.10 23.22
CA GLY A 144 -0.81 10.73 24.15
C GLY A 144 -2.17 10.45 23.52
N THR A 145 -2.26 10.36 22.20
CA THR A 145 -3.47 9.98 21.47
C THR A 145 -3.38 8.54 20.98
N LEU A 146 -4.53 7.94 20.63
CA LEU A 146 -4.55 6.61 20.02
C LEU A 146 -3.97 6.65 18.60
N GLY A 147 -3.09 5.71 18.31
CA GLY A 147 -2.49 5.53 16.99
C GLY A 147 -3.54 5.20 15.94
N SER A 148 -3.66 6.07 14.95
CA SER A 148 -4.70 6.02 13.91
C SER A 148 -4.15 5.75 12.51
N HIS A 149 -2.82 5.71 12.36
CA HIS A 149 -2.15 5.65 11.07
C HIS A 149 -2.53 4.39 10.29
N GLY A 150 -2.44 3.20 10.88
CA GLY A 150 -2.80 1.95 10.22
C GLY A 150 -4.29 1.87 9.83
N THR A 151 -5.19 2.46 10.63
CA THR A 151 -6.62 2.58 10.29
C THR A 151 -6.82 3.46 9.07
N HIS A 152 -6.10 4.58 8.97
CA HIS A 152 -6.16 5.47 7.82
C HIS A 152 -5.61 4.80 6.55
N VAL A 153 -4.48 4.13 6.65
CA VAL A 153 -3.85 3.37 5.56
C VAL A 153 -4.76 2.23 5.07
N GLY A 154 -5.36 1.48 6.01
CA GLY A 154 -6.31 0.40 5.70
C GLY A 154 -7.55 0.92 4.94
N GLY A 155 -8.08 2.07 5.34
CA GLY A 155 -9.20 2.73 4.66
C GLY A 155 -8.89 3.06 3.21
N ILE A 156 -7.73 3.68 2.93
CA ILE A 156 -7.30 3.99 1.56
C ILE A 156 -7.17 2.70 0.72
N ALA A 157 -6.51 1.68 1.27
CA ALA A 157 -6.26 0.44 0.53
C ALA A 157 -7.55 -0.31 0.20
N ALA A 158 -8.45 -0.45 1.18
CA ALA A 158 -9.58 -1.37 1.07
C ALA A 158 -10.80 -1.02 1.93
N GLY A 159 -11.02 0.23 2.32
CA GLY A 159 -12.27 0.67 2.97
C GLY A 159 -13.49 0.19 2.19
N SER A 160 -14.56 -0.18 2.88
CA SER A 160 -15.76 -0.76 2.28
C SER A 160 -16.54 0.28 1.48
N ARG A 161 -17.11 -0.12 0.35
CA ARG A 161 -18.04 0.71 -0.39
C ARG A 161 -19.47 0.39 0.07
N ASP A 162 -20.03 1.26 0.88
CA ASP A 162 -21.33 1.04 1.55
C ASP A 162 -22.29 2.24 1.49
N GLY A 163 -21.95 3.29 0.73
CA GLY A 163 -22.68 4.54 0.65
C GLY A 163 -22.34 5.51 1.77
N GLY A 164 -21.24 5.23 2.52
CA GLY A 164 -20.77 6.01 3.65
C GLY A 164 -19.94 7.24 3.26
N ALA A 165 -18.92 7.52 4.04
CA ALA A 165 -18.11 8.73 3.91
C ALA A 165 -17.08 8.64 2.78
N MET A 166 -16.47 7.48 2.57
CA MET A 166 -15.44 7.20 1.56
C MET A 166 -15.38 5.69 1.29
N HIS A 167 -14.60 5.25 0.35
CA HIS A 167 -14.20 3.84 0.21
C HIS A 167 -12.75 3.73 -0.29
N GLY A 168 -12.14 2.59 -0.05
CA GLY A 168 -10.78 2.30 -0.53
C GLY A 168 -10.73 1.84 -1.98
N VAL A 169 -9.50 1.75 -2.50
CA VAL A 169 -9.23 1.33 -3.89
C VAL A 169 -9.76 -0.09 -4.14
N ALA A 170 -9.43 -1.04 -3.28
CA ALA A 170 -9.83 -2.44 -3.39
C ALA A 170 -10.95 -2.75 -2.37
N PHE A 171 -12.09 -2.07 -2.47
CA PHE A 171 -13.12 -2.08 -1.44
C PHE A 171 -13.74 -3.47 -1.15
N ASN A 172 -13.52 -4.47 -1.98
CA ASN A 172 -13.90 -5.87 -1.75
C ASN A 172 -12.73 -6.78 -1.35
N ALA A 173 -11.53 -6.24 -1.19
CA ALA A 173 -10.41 -7.00 -0.62
C ALA A 173 -10.58 -7.20 0.90
N GLN A 174 -10.01 -8.27 1.42
CA GLN A 174 -9.87 -8.52 2.85
C GLN A 174 -8.56 -7.90 3.35
N ILE A 175 -8.62 -7.14 4.43
CA ILE A 175 -7.44 -6.60 5.11
C ILE A 175 -6.95 -7.63 6.12
N ILE A 176 -5.67 -7.95 6.06
CA ILE A 176 -4.94 -8.70 7.09
C ILE A 176 -3.98 -7.72 7.74
N SER A 177 -4.23 -7.36 8.99
CA SER A 177 -3.44 -6.37 9.72
C SER A 177 -2.48 -7.04 10.67
N ALA A 178 -1.21 -6.67 10.61
CA ALA A 178 -0.22 -7.01 11.62
C ALA A 178 0.46 -5.72 12.11
N GLU A 179 0.75 -5.67 13.38
CA GLU A 179 1.34 -4.52 14.03
C GLU A 179 2.86 -4.56 13.90
N ASN A 180 3.47 -3.44 13.51
CA ASN A 180 4.91 -3.33 13.32
C ASN A 180 5.67 -2.94 14.60
N GLY A 181 4.99 -2.88 15.72
CA GLY A 181 5.54 -2.70 17.06
C GLY A 181 5.15 -1.39 17.75
N ASP A 182 5.78 -1.15 18.88
CA ASP A 182 5.48 0.01 19.72
C ASP A 182 5.79 1.32 18.99
N PRO A 183 4.99 2.38 19.18
CA PRO A 183 5.24 3.68 18.62
C PRO A 183 6.60 4.22 19.08
N GLY A 184 7.49 4.44 18.14
CA GLY A 184 8.74 5.14 18.38
C GLY A 184 8.52 6.65 18.42
N PRO A 185 9.52 7.45 18.81
CA PRO A 185 9.45 8.89 18.67
C PRO A 185 9.24 9.28 17.21
N GLU A 186 8.37 10.28 16.95
CA GLU A 186 7.97 10.74 15.61
C GLU A 186 9.12 11.09 14.65
N ASP A 187 10.32 11.32 15.19
CA ASP A 187 11.48 11.81 14.47
C ASP A 187 12.41 10.71 13.92
N GLY A 188 11.89 9.54 13.66
CA GLY A 188 12.64 8.64 12.79
C GLY A 188 13.13 7.37 13.34
N ILE A 189 14.11 6.81 13.48
CA ILE A 189 14.57 5.44 13.62
C ILE A 189 13.70 4.75 14.66
N ILE A 190 12.79 3.90 14.20
CA ILE A 190 12.07 2.96 15.06
C ILE A 190 13.11 1.92 15.52
N LEU A 191 14.02 2.33 16.40
CA LEU A 191 14.96 1.44 17.08
C LEU A 191 14.26 0.67 18.22
N GLY A 192 13.01 1.04 18.54
CA GLY A 192 12.20 0.38 19.55
C GLY A 192 11.70 -1.00 19.18
N ASN A 193 11.71 -1.36 17.92
CA ASN A 193 11.31 -2.66 17.44
C ASN A 193 12.52 -3.46 17.04
N ASP A 194 12.77 -4.55 17.75
CA ASP A 194 13.84 -5.45 17.37
C ASP A 194 13.43 -6.34 16.17
N GLY A 195 14.42 -6.99 15.57
CA GLY A 195 14.18 -7.83 14.41
C GLY A 195 13.16 -8.94 14.65
N ALA A 196 12.97 -9.40 15.88
CA ALA A 196 12.02 -10.46 16.22
C ALA A 196 10.57 -9.98 16.06
N VAL A 197 10.28 -8.71 16.40
CA VAL A 197 8.94 -8.10 16.20
C VAL A 197 8.62 -8.00 14.72
N TYR A 198 9.55 -7.47 13.93
CA TYR A 198 9.38 -7.36 12.47
C TYR A 198 9.21 -8.73 11.82
N GLN A 199 10.07 -9.69 12.17
CA GLN A 199 10.00 -11.05 11.62
C GLN A 199 8.65 -11.70 11.94
N ALA A 200 8.18 -11.61 13.18
CA ALA A 200 6.89 -12.18 13.58
C ALA A 200 5.72 -11.60 12.76
N GLY A 201 5.73 -10.28 12.53
CA GLY A 201 4.71 -9.61 11.71
C GLY A 201 4.72 -10.05 10.25
N TRP A 202 5.91 -10.07 9.62
CA TRP A 202 6.07 -10.54 8.24
C TRP A 202 5.65 -11.99 8.07
N ASP A 203 6.12 -12.88 8.95
CA ASP A 203 5.80 -14.31 8.91
C ASP A 203 4.31 -14.56 9.08
N ALA A 204 3.65 -13.85 10.01
CA ALA A 204 2.22 -13.95 10.24
C ALA A 204 1.40 -13.48 9.00
N LEU A 205 1.80 -12.37 8.36
CA LEU A 205 1.15 -11.88 7.15
C LEU A 205 1.29 -12.88 6.00
N VAL A 206 2.48 -13.39 5.75
CA VAL A 206 2.72 -14.41 4.72
C VAL A 206 1.95 -15.68 5.02
N ALA A 207 1.98 -16.18 6.25
CA ALA A 207 1.26 -17.38 6.67
C ALA A 207 -0.26 -17.24 6.55
N SER A 208 -0.81 -16.03 6.73
CA SER A 208 -2.24 -15.75 6.53
C SER A 208 -2.68 -15.84 5.06
N GLY A 209 -1.72 -15.88 4.13
CA GLY A 209 -1.97 -15.88 2.69
C GLY A 209 -2.12 -14.46 2.10
N ALA A 210 -1.60 -13.43 2.76
CA ALA A 210 -1.49 -12.11 2.16
C ALA A 210 -0.63 -12.18 0.89
N ARG A 211 -1.13 -11.66 -0.22
CA ARG A 211 -0.41 -11.62 -1.51
C ARG A 211 0.27 -10.28 -1.76
N ILE A 212 -0.09 -9.29 -1.00
CA ILE A 212 0.40 -7.92 -1.02
C ILE A 212 0.65 -7.53 0.43
N ILE A 213 1.74 -6.83 0.72
CA ILE A 213 1.97 -6.23 2.04
C ILE A 213 2.33 -4.76 1.84
N ASN A 214 1.47 -3.89 2.36
CA ASN A 214 1.68 -2.46 2.41
C ASN A 214 2.44 -2.07 3.66
N ASN A 215 3.48 -1.27 3.48
CA ASN A 215 4.33 -0.74 4.53
C ASN A 215 4.37 0.79 4.39
N SER A 216 3.52 1.45 5.13
CA SER A 216 3.45 2.91 5.15
C SER A 216 4.36 3.51 6.21
N TRP A 217 5.55 2.96 6.36
CA TRP A 217 6.60 3.36 7.29
C TRP A 217 7.98 3.20 6.65
N GLY A 218 9.00 3.72 7.30
CA GLY A 218 10.37 3.64 6.80
C GLY A 218 11.37 3.96 7.91
N ILE A 219 12.63 4.08 7.55
CA ILE A 219 13.72 4.45 8.46
C ILE A 219 14.00 5.92 8.25
N GLY A 220 13.80 6.73 9.30
CA GLY A 220 14.02 8.16 9.22
C GLY A 220 15.43 8.51 8.76
N ILE A 221 15.53 9.43 7.80
CA ILE A 221 16.80 9.98 7.34
C ILE A 221 17.17 11.12 8.27
N THR A 222 18.14 10.88 9.15
CA THR A 222 18.64 11.87 10.09
C THR A 222 19.74 12.72 9.47
N ASP A 223 20.05 13.87 10.06
CA ASP A 223 21.17 14.75 9.66
C ASP A 223 22.53 14.03 9.61
N LYS A 224 22.64 12.90 10.31
CA LYS A 224 23.82 12.04 10.26
C LYS A 224 24.04 11.44 8.88
N PHE A 225 22.96 11.14 8.16
CA PHE A 225 23.00 10.55 6.83
C PHE A 225 22.81 11.58 5.72
N ALA A 226 21.93 12.57 5.94
CA ALA A 226 21.65 13.61 4.97
C ALA A 226 22.52 14.85 5.25
N LYS A 227 23.49 15.12 4.40
CA LYS A 227 24.27 16.35 4.48
C LYS A 227 23.37 17.55 4.19
N GLY A 228 23.30 18.49 5.14
CA GLY A 228 22.44 19.68 5.04
C GLY A 228 21.07 19.55 5.68
N GLY A 229 20.81 18.42 6.36
CA GLY A 229 19.58 18.19 7.11
C GLY A 229 18.33 18.10 6.22
N LYS A 230 17.16 18.13 6.86
CA LYS A 230 15.85 18.17 6.20
C LYS A 230 15.55 19.54 5.53
N ASN A 231 16.58 20.30 5.14
CA ASN A 231 16.39 21.59 4.48
C ASN A 231 16.10 21.39 2.99
N PRO A 232 14.94 21.83 2.47
CA PRO A 232 14.57 21.69 1.06
C PRO A 232 15.57 22.29 0.07
N ALA A 233 16.41 23.24 0.53
CA ALA A 233 17.46 23.83 -0.28
C ALA A 233 18.70 22.92 -0.47
N TYR A 234 18.80 21.83 0.32
CA TYR A 234 19.96 20.92 0.31
C TYR A 234 19.53 19.44 0.39
N PRO A 235 18.83 18.92 -0.62
CA PRO A 235 18.32 17.56 -0.62
C PRO A 235 19.44 16.55 -0.94
N HIS A 236 20.36 16.34 0.00
CA HIS A 236 21.52 15.47 -0.21
C HIS A 236 21.45 14.20 0.65
N PHE A 237 20.64 13.25 0.24
CA PHE A 237 20.77 11.86 0.66
C PHE A 237 21.19 11.06 -0.56
N THR A 238 22.47 10.66 -0.59
CA THR A 238 23.06 9.95 -1.73
C THR A 238 22.86 8.43 -1.63
N VAL A 239 23.11 7.71 -2.71
CA VAL A 239 23.11 6.23 -2.70
C VAL A 239 24.15 5.71 -1.69
N ASP A 240 25.32 6.36 -1.57
CA ASP A 240 26.33 6.00 -0.57
C ASP A 240 25.82 6.22 0.87
N ASP A 241 24.98 7.21 1.11
CA ASP A 241 24.35 7.43 2.42
C ASP A 241 23.28 6.39 2.70
N ALA A 242 22.50 6.00 1.69
CA ALA A 242 21.55 4.89 1.78
C ALA A 242 22.27 3.56 2.04
N GLN A 243 23.42 3.32 1.41
CA GLN A 243 24.26 2.13 1.70
C GLN A 243 24.74 2.12 3.16
N LYS A 244 25.19 3.25 3.69
CA LYS A 244 25.60 3.34 5.10
C LYS A 244 24.43 3.11 6.05
N GLN A 245 23.25 3.64 5.72
CA GLN A 245 22.02 3.39 6.48
C GLN A 245 21.67 1.90 6.47
N PHE A 246 21.67 1.28 5.29
CA PHE A 246 21.45 -0.16 5.14
C PHE A 246 22.41 -0.98 5.98
N ASP A 247 23.73 -0.69 5.90
CA ASP A 247 24.75 -1.43 6.63
C ASP A 247 24.60 -1.24 8.15
N GLN A 248 24.24 -0.06 8.62
CA GLN A 248 24.01 0.21 10.04
C GLN A 248 22.78 -0.55 10.56
N ILE A 249 21.66 -0.49 9.85
CA ILE A 249 20.44 -1.20 10.23
C ILE A 249 20.67 -2.71 10.18
N LYS A 250 21.39 -3.20 9.18
CA LYS A 250 21.79 -4.61 9.08
C LYS A 250 22.60 -5.09 10.29
N GLN A 251 23.42 -4.24 10.90
CA GLN A 251 24.16 -4.58 12.13
C GLN A 251 23.25 -4.67 13.35
N ILE A 252 22.23 -3.82 13.44
CA ILE A 252 21.32 -3.72 14.59
C ILE A 252 20.18 -4.73 14.45
N LEU A 253 19.43 -4.65 13.36
CA LEU A 253 18.20 -5.41 13.11
C LEU A 253 18.40 -6.58 12.15
N GLY A 254 19.47 -6.62 11.46
CA GLY A 254 20.07 -7.71 10.70
C GLY A 254 19.28 -8.33 9.54
N THR A 255 20.05 -9.17 8.82
CA THR A 255 19.53 -10.16 7.85
C THR A 255 19.60 -11.57 8.44
N LYS A 256 19.78 -11.70 9.75
CA LYS A 256 19.65 -12.96 10.46
C LYS A 256 18.18 -13.37 10.54
N PRO A 257 17.87 -14.65 10.74
CA PRO A 257 16.52 -15.01 11.21
C PRO A 257 16.13 -14.11 12.40
N GLY A 258 14.98 -13.41 12.29
CA GLY A 258 14.55 -12.41 13.25
C GLY A 258 14.97 -10.97 12.98
N GLY A 259 15.63 -10.66 11.85
CA GLY A 259 15.99 -9.28 11.49
C GLY A 259 14.92 -8.56 10.68
N ALA A 260 14.81 -7.23 10.82
CA ALA A 260 13.83 -6.43 10.10
C ALA A 260 13.91 -6.60 8.58
N TYR A 261 15.11 -6.62 8.03
CA TYR A 261 15.31 -6.86 6.59
C TYR A 261 14.98 -8.30 6.19
N GLN A 262 15.25 -9.28 7.06
CA GLN A 262 15.08 -10.68 6.70
C GLN A 262 13.62 -11.02 6.44
N GLY A 263 12.69 -10.59 7.31
CA GLY A 263 11.25 -10.82 7.12
C GLY A 263 10.73 -10.21 5.81
N ALA A 264 11.13 -8.97 5.50
CA ALA A 264 10.78 -8.31 4.26
C ALA A 264 11.34 -9.03 3.02
N ILE A 265 12.60 -9.47 3.09
CA ILE A 265 13.27 -10.23 2.03
C ILE A 265 12.56 -11.57 1.79
N ASP A 266 12.23 -12.30 2.84
CA ASP A 266 11.58 -13.61 2.77
C ASP A 266 10.14 -13.48 2.23
N ALA A 267 9.40 -12.45 2.62
CA ALA A 267 8.09 -12.14 2.06
C ALA A 267 8.16 -11.88 0.54
N ALA A 268 9.07 -11.02 0.10
CA ALA A 268 9.24 -10.74 -1.32
C ALA A 268 9.71 -11.96 -2.12
N ARG A 269 10.63 -12.78 -1.57
CA ARG A 269 11.08 -14.05 -2.18
C ARG A 269 9.95 -15.08 -2.30
N SER A 270 8.99 -15.07 -1.38
CA SER A 270 7.82 -15.95 -1.46
C SER A 270 6.82 -15.55 -2.54
N GLY A 271 7.06 -14.43 -3.25
CA GLY A 271 6.20 -13.92 -4.32
C GLY A 271 5.14 -12.92 -3.85
N VAL A 272 5.19 -12.48 -2.60
CA VAL A 272 4.35 -11.40 -2.07
C VAL A 272 4.82 -10.06 -2.64
N VAL A 273 3.91 -9.26 -3.18
CA VAL A 273 4.23 -7.90 -3.61
C VAL A 273 4.37 -7.02 -2.37
N THR A 274 5.60 -6.57 -2.12
CA THR A 274 5.97 -5.77 -0.97
C THR A 274 6.07 -4.31 -1.38
N ILE A 275 5.29 -3.44 -0.74
CA ILE A 275 5.13 -2.04 -1.10
C ILE A 275 5.58 -1.18 0.07
N PHE A 276 6.49 -0.23 -0.18
CA PHE A 276 6.98 0.72 0.82
C PHE A 276 6.74 2.17 0.43
N ALA A 277 6.35 2.97 1.40
CA ALA A 277 6.38 4.43 1.31
C ALA A 277 7.82 4.92 1.12
N ALA A 278 8.06 5.85 0.20
CA ALA A 278 9.41 6.34 -0.12
C ALA A 278 10.03 7.26 0.95
N GLY A 279 9.21 7.76 1.88
CA GLY A 279 9.64 8.67 2.95
C GLY A 279 9.15 10.10 2.78
N ASN A 280 9.15 10.86 3.89
CA ASN A 280 8.61 12.23 3.96
C ASN A 280 9.69 13.25 4.33
N ASP A 281 10.87 13.10 3.74
CA ASP A 281 12.06 13.84 4.11
C ASP A 281 12.28 15.10 3.25
N TYR A 282 11.22 15.88 3.03
CA TYR A 282 11.25 17.18 2.36
C TYR A 282 11.97 17.18 1.02
N ASN A 283 11.43 16.38 0.08
CA ASN A 283 11.90 16.42 -1.30
C ASN A 283 13.33 15.90 -1.50
N LEU A 284 13.80 15.00 -0.62
CA LEU A 284 15.07 14.32 -0.85
C LEU A 284 15.05 13.55 -2.18
N ASN A 285 16.18 13.53 -2.83
CA ASN A 285 16.36 12.90 -4.14
C ASN A 285 16.34 11.37 -4.11
N ASN A 286 16.39 10.76 -2.92
CA ASN A 286 16.38 9.32 -2.73
C ASN A 286 15.53 8.90 -1.53
N PRO A 287 14.87 7.74 -1.57
CA PRO A 287 14.22 7.14 -0.42
C PRO A 287 15.22 6.53 0.56
N ASP A 288 14.75 6.16 1.75
CA ASP A 288 15.52 5.45 2.76
C ASP A 288 15.89 4.01 2.35
N ALA A 289 16.70 3.33 3.17
CA ALA A 289 17.19 2.00 2.87
C ALA A 289 16.10 0.90 2.96
N MET A 290 14.96 1.12 3.66
CA MET A 290 13.85 0.17 3.66
C MET A 290 13.06 0.24 2.36
N ALA A 291 12.63 1.42 1.95
CA ALA A 291 11.97 1.60 0.65
C ALA A 291 12.88 1.21 -0.52
N GLY A 292 14.18 1.41 -0.36
CA GLY A 292 15.22 1.05 -1.32
C GLY A 292 15.82 -0.34 -1.17
N LEU A 293 15.27 -1.22 -0.32
CA LEU A 293 15.91 -2.51 0.01
C LEU A 293 16.20 -3.37 -1.22
N ALA A 294 15.36 -3.35 -2.22
CA ALA A 294 15.54 -4.11 -3.46
C ALA A 294 16.73 -3.64 -4.31
N TYR A 295 17.25 -2.44 -4.09
CA TYR A 295 18.49 -1.99 -4.70
C TYR A 295 19.71 -2.72 -4.09
N PHE A 296 19.69 -2.94 -2.78
CA PHE A 296 20.76 -3.62 -2.03
C PHE A 296 20.63 -5.16 -2.07
N VAL A 297 19.43 -5.66 -2.38
CA VAL A 297 19.08 -7.09 -2.48
C VAL A 297 18.33 -7.31 -3.80
N PRO A 298 19.01 -7.27 -4.96
CA PRO A 298 18.36 -7.18 -6.27
C PRO A 298 17.41 -8.33 -6.62
N GLU A 299 17.60 -9.50 -6.02
CA GLU A 299 16.74 -10.66 -6.28
C GLU A 299 15.28 -10.48 -5.83
N ILE A 300 15.00 -9.51 -4.92
CA ILE A 300 13.62 -9.21 -4.49
C ILE A 300 12.94 -8.13 -5.34
N ALA A 301 13.69 -7.40 -6.17
CA ALA A 301 13.18 -6.27 -6.96
C ALA A 301 11.92 -6.59 -7.81
N PRO A 302 11.75 -7.80 -8.36
CA PRO A 302 10.53 -8.11 -9.11
C PRO A 302 9.24 -8.05 -8.29
N ASN A 303 9.31 -8.25 -6.96
CA ASN A 303 8.17 -8.21 -6.04
C ASN A 303 8.20 -6.98 -5.12
N TRP A 304 8.95 -5.93 -5.48
CA TRP A 304 9.16 -4.77 -4.62
C TRP A 304 8.71 -3.49 -5.32
N LEU A 305 8.00 -2.63 -4.59
CA LEU A 305 7.61 -1.30 -5.09
C LEU A 305 7.92 -0.25 -4.01
N SER A 306 8.64 0.80 -4.40
CA SER A 306 8.78 2.05 -3.65
C SER A 306 7.74 3.04 -4.15
N VAL A 307 7.13 3.85 -3.26
CA VAL A 307 6.02 4.72 -3.65
C VAL A 307 6.24 6.15 -3.20
N ALA A 308 6.40 7.06 -4.16
CA ALA A 308 6.46 8.50 -3.94
C ALA A 308 5.05 9.11 -3.91
N SER A 309 4.91 10.29 -3.28
CA SER A 309 3.63 10.96 -3.09
C SER A 309 3.36 12.03 -4.15
N LEU A 310 2.18 11.99 -4.76
CA LEU A 310 1.66 13.06 -5.61
C LEU A 310 0.81 14.04 -4.83
N GLN A 311 0.86 15.32 -5.26
CA GLN A 311 -0.02 16.38 -4.76
C GLN A 311 -1.41 16.27 -5.39
N ASP A 312 -2.42 16.68 -4.61
CA ASP A 312 -3.76 16.94 -5.09
C ASP A 312 -3.71 18.06 -6.17
N PRO A 313 -4.11 17.78 -7.43
CA PRO A 313 -4.03 18.74 -8.52
C PRO A 313 -5.01 19.90 -8.40
N SER A 314 -5.95 19.88 -7.44
CA SER A 314 -6.93 20.95 -7.25
C SER A 314 -6.32 22.33 -7.05
N ASN A 315 -5.06 22.41 -6.63
CA ASN A 315 -4.34 23.66 -6.42
C ASN A 315 -3.43 24.06 -7.59
N SER A 316 -3.05 23.14 -8.47
CA SER A 316 -2.05 23.37 -9.55
C SER A 316 -2.56 23.03 -10.95
N GLY A 317 -3.63 22.27 -11.06
CA GLY A 317 -4.16 21.76 -12.33
C GLY A 317 -3.43 20.51 -12.85
N ASP A 318 -2.18 20.27 -12.42
CA ASP A 318 -1.35 19.16 -12.87
C ASP A 318 -0.87 18.32 -11.68
N TYR A 319 -0.66 17.02 -11.90
CA TYR A 319 -0.01 16.17 -10.93
C TYR A 319 1.47 16.52 -10.81
N SER A 320 1.97 16.58 -9.59
CA SER A 320 3.39 16.78 -9.29
C SER A 320 3.75 16.08 -8.00
N ILE A 321 5.03 15.79 -7.80
CA ILE A 321 5.53 15.21 -6.55
C ILE A 321 5.25 16.15 -5.39
N SER A 322 4.74 15.61 -4.29
CA SER A 322 4.50 16.35 -3.05
C SER A 322 5.81 16.93 -2.50
N THR A 323 5.77 18.17 -2.00
CA THR A 323 6.97 18.86 -1.53
C THR A 323 7.68 18.17 -0.36
N PHE A 324 6.95 17.36 0.41
CA PHE A 324 7.52 16.56 1.51
C PHE A 324 8.05 15.21 1.06
N SER A 325 7.64 14.71 -0.14
CA SER A 325 7.97 13.35 -0.58
C SER A 325 9.45 13.19 -0.89
N SER A 326 10.06 12.13 -0.38
CA SER A 326 11.25 11.57 -1.02
C SER A 326 10.92 11.14 -2.44
N ARG A 327 11.87 11.28 -3.36
CA ARG A 327 11.71 10.94 -4.77
C ARG A 327 12.12 9.50 -5.03
N CYS A 328 11.80 8.97 -6.20
CA CYS A 328 12.19 7.62 -6.59
C CYS A 328 13.72 7.40 -6.58
N GLY A 329 14.50 8.36 -7.07
CA GLY A 329 15.96 8.31 -6.98
C GLY A 329 16.56 7.00 -7.47
N TYR A 330 17.38 6.35 -6.64
CA TYR A 330 18.01 5.07 -6.96
C TYR A 330 17.04 3.88 -7.05
N THR A 331 15.78 4.08 -6.64
CA THR A 331 14.74 3.05 -6.75
C THR A 331 13.90 3.16 -8.03
N ALA A 332 14.23 4.07 -8.96
CA ALA A 332 13.42 4.41 -10.14
C ALA A 332 12.94 3.18 -10.95
N SER A 333 13.72 2.10 -11.04
CA SER A 333 13.32 0.89 -11.78
C SER A 333 12.19 0.07 -11.12
N PHE A 334 11.92 0.31 -9.83
CA PHE A 334 10.85 -0.34 -9.06
C PHE A 334 10.06 0.67 -8.23
N CYS A 335 10.00 1.92 -8.67
CA CYS A 335 9.25 3.00 -8.03
C CYS A 335 8.06 3.40 -8.90
N VAL A 336 7.02 3.87 -8.23
CA VAL A 336 5.86 4.54 -8.83
C VAL A 336 5.42 5.69 -7.93
N SER A 337 4.65 6.63 -8.47
CA SER A 337 4.05 7.71 -7.70
C SER A 337 2.54 7.52 -7.59
N ALA A 338 1.96 7.89 -6.44
CA ALA A 338 0.53 7.77 -6.20
C ALA A 338 0.00 8.94 -5.34
N PRO A 339 -1.32 9.16 -5.30
CA PRO A 339 -1.93 10.20 -4.47
C PRO A 339 -1.54 10.09 -3.00
N GLY A 340 -0.97 11.15 -2.41
CA GLY A 340 -0.52 11.09 -1.02
C GLY A 340 -0.68 12.42 -0.26
N THR A 341 -1.23 13.49 -0.88
CA THR A 341 -1.49 14.75 -0.20
C THR A 341 -2.97 14.92 0.09
N ARG A 342 -3.33 15.24 1.36
CA ARG A 342 -4.70 15.50 1.79
C ARG A 342 -5.68 14.37 1.44
N VAL A 343 -5.24 13.14 1.59
CA VAL A 343 -6.03 11.95 1.33
C VAL A 343 -7.02 11.73 2.48
N TYR A 344 -8.30 11.65 2.16
CA TYR A 344 -9.39 11.47 3.13
C TYR A 344 -9.60 9.99 3.41
N SER A 345 -9.54 9.60 4.70
CA SER A 345 -9.74 8.21 5.10
C SER A 345 -10.18 8.07 6.55
N SER A 346 -10.50 6.83 6.94
CA SER A 346 -10.94 6.44 8.28
C SER A 346 -9.86 6.68 9.34
N VAL A 347 -10.27 7.16 10.51
CA VAL A 347 -9.39 7.37 11.67
C VAL A 347 -10.07 6.93 12.96
N ILE A 348 -9.27 6.71 13.99
CA ILE A 348 -9.73 6.61 15.38
C ILE A 348 -9.20 7.79 16.16
N GLU A 349 -9.97 8.22 17.16
CA GLU A 349 -9.63 9.34 18.03
C GLU A 349 -9.81 8.91 19.48
N GLY A 350 -9.06 9.49 20.39
CA GLY A 350 -9.12 9.20 21.81
C GLY A 350 -7.73 9.17 22.44
N THR A 351 -7.70 9.00 23.76
CA THR A 351 -6.46 8.89 24.55
C THR A 351 -6.35 7.50 25.22
N SER A 352 -7.37 6.68 25.05
CA SER A 352 -7.39 5.29 25.49
C SER A 352 -8.46 4.51 24.73
N VAL A 353 -8.40 3.19 24.79
CA VAL A 353 -9.38 2.30 24.13
C VAL A 353 -10.80 2.51 24.69
N GLU A 354 -10.93 2.90 25.97
CA GLU A 354 -12.21 3.13 26.62
C GLU A 354 -12.93 4.38 26.12
N ASN A 355 -12.19 5.39 25.64
CA ASN A 355 -12.75 6.62 25.08
C ASN A 355 -12.59 6.75 23.57
N LEU A 356 -12.27 5.64 22.89
CA LEU A 356 -12.10 5.58 21.46
C LEU A 356 -13.38 5.96 20.72
N THR A 357 -13.25 6.86 19.74
CA THR A 357 -14.28 7.19 18.76
C THR A 357 -13.76 6.97 17.35
N THR A 358 -14.65 6.82 16.39
CA THR A 358 -14.32 6.64 14.98
C THR A 358 -14.68 7.91 14.19
N GLY A 359 -13.87 8.25 13.21
CA GLY A 359 -14.04 9.43 12.39
C GLY A 359 -13.32 9.32 11.05
N TYR A 360 -13.17 10.46 10.39
CA TYR A 360 -12.47 10.57 9.11
C TYR A 360 -11.62 11.82 9.10
N ALA A 361 -10.41 11.71 8.55
CA ALA A 361 -9.48 12.84 8.48
C ALA A 361 -8.70 12.84 7.16
N LYS A 362 -8.10 13.99 6.84
CA LYS A 362 -7.19 14.13 5.70
C LYS A 362 -5.75 14.10 6.17
N TYR A 363 -5.02 13.04 5.83
CA TYR A 363 -3.59 12.94 6.08
C TYR A 363 -2.78 13.16 4.80
N SER A 364 -1.51 13.50 4.97
CA SER A 364 -0.55 13.69 3.86
C SER A 364 0.73 12.93 4.18
N GLY A 365 1.22 12.17 3.22
CA GLY A 365 2.43 11.38 3.35
C GLY A 365 2.59 10.39 2.20
N THR A 366 3.79 9.92 1.98
CA THR A 366 4.04 8.73 1.16
C THR A 366 3.34 7.50 1.75
N SER A 367 3.05 7.54 3.06
CA SER A 367 2.19 6.60 3.79
C SER A 367 0.76 6.51 3.23
N MET A 368 0.24 7.58 2.63
CA MET A 368 -1.08 7.61 2.00
C MET A 368 -0.99 7.24 0.51
N ALA A 369 0.17 7.40 -0.10
CA ALA A 369 0.42 6.99 -1.48
C ALA A 369 0.57 5.46 -1.61
N ALA A 370 1.32 4.82 -0.73
CA ALA A 370 1.56 3.39 -0.75
C ALA A 370 0.27 2.53 -0.75
N PRO A 371 -0.76 2.79 0.08
CA PRO A 371 -1.99 2.01 0.06
C PRO A 371 -2.83 2.19 -1.21
N HIS A 372 -2.73 3.29 -1.95
CA HIS A 372 -3.32 3.40 -3.29
C HIS A 372 -2.71 2.38 -4.25
N VAL A 373 -1.38 2.22 -4.20
CA VAL A 373 -0.68 1.21 -4.99
C VAL A 373 -1.06 -0.20 -4.55
N ALA A 374 -1.13 -0.45 -3.23
CA ALA A 374 -1.51 -1.76 -2.70
C ALA A 374 -2.92 -2.18 -3.13
N GLY A 375 -3.89 -1.26 -3.05
CA GLY A 375 -5.24 -1.48 -3.56
C GLY A 375 -5.27 -1.71 -5.07
N SER A 376 -4.49 -0.97 -5.85
CA SER A 376 -4.38 -1.15 -7.30
C SER A 376 -3.80 -2.53 -7.66
N VAL A 377 -2.77 -2.98 -6.95
CA VAL A 377 -2.21 -4.34 -7.10
C VAL A 377 -3.27 -5.39 -6.76
N ALA A 378 -4.10 -5.19 -5.73
CA ALA A 378 -5.18 -6.11 -5.38
C ALA A 378 -6.23 -6.23 -6.50
N VAL A 379 -6.62 -5.11 -7.10
CA VAL A 379 -7.53 -5.09 -8.26
C VAL A 379 -6.92 -5.80 -9.48
N LEU A 380 -5.63 -5.60 -9.74
CA LEU A 380 -4.92 -6.29 -10.82
C LEU A 380 -4.83 -7.81 -10.55
N MET A 381 -4.59 -8.23 -9.30
CA MET A 381 -4.56 -9.66 -8.94
C MET A 381 -5.92 -10.35 -9.07
N GLU A 382 -7.03 -9.64 -8.81
CA GLU A 382 -8.38 -10.14 -9.12
C GLU A 382 -8.56 -10.31 -10.62
N ARG A 383 -8.14 -9.32 -11.42
CA ARG A 383 -8.27 -9.34 -12.88
C ARG A 383 -7.42 -10.42 -13.53
N PHE A 384 -6.22 -10.64 -13.00
CA PHE A 384 -5.22 -11.54 -13.59
C PHE A 384 -4.74 -12.57 -12.54
N PRO A 385 -5.63 -13.48 -12.08
CA PRO A 385 -5.32 -14.42 -10.99
C PRO A 385 -4.21 -15.43 -11.33
N TYR A 386 -3.89 -15.57 -12.59
CA TYR A 386 -2.83 -16.46 -13.10
C TYR A 386 -1.44 -15.80 -13.15
N LEU A 387 -1.34 -14.47 -12.91
CA LEU A 387 -0.06 -13.80 -12.85
C LEU A 387 0.57 -13.94 -11.45
N SER A 388 1.88 -14.08 -11.43
CA SER A 388 2.69 -13.99 -10.21
C SER A 388 2.68 -12.55 -9.66
N GLY A 389 3.09 -12.38 -8.40
CA GLY A 389 3.26 -11.04 -7.81
C GLY A 389 4.19 -10.15 -8.64
N ALA A 390 5.33 -10.69 -9.06
CA ALA A 390 6.29 -9.99 -9.91
C ALA A 390 5.69 -9.54 -11.25
N GLN A 391 4.88 -10.38 -11.88
CA GLN A 391 4.21 -10.02 -13.13
C GLN A 391 3.15 -8.95 -12.93
N VAL A 392 2.40 -8.98 -11.81
CA VAL A 392 1.43 -7.93 -11.48
C VAL A 392 2.14 -6.60 -11.20
N ALA A 393 3.23 -6.61 -10.45
CA ALA A 393 4.05 -5.42 -10.21
C ALA A 393 4.60 -4.83 -11.53
N GLU A 394 5.01 -5.69 -12.46
CA GLU A 394 5.47 -5.24 -13.78
C GLU A 394 4.34 -4.64 -14.62
N VAL A 395 3.14 -5.26 -14.62
CA VAL A 395 1.96 -4.68 -15.29
C VAL A 395 1.66 -3.30 -14.72
N LEU A 396 1.66 -3.14 -13.38
CA LEU A 396 1.41 -1.84 -12.76
C LEU A 396 2.41 -0.78 -13.26
N LYS A 397 3.72 -1.07 -13.21
CA LYS A 397 4.77 -0.14 -13.62
C LYS A 397 4.69 0.23 -15.09
N THR A 398 4.44 -0.75 -15.96
CA THR A 398 4.44 -0.53 -17.42
C THR A 398 3.16 0.12 -17.94
N THR A 399 2.08 0.12 -17.15
CA THR A 399 0.79 0.75 -17.48
C THR A 399 0.52 2.03 -16.71
N ALA A 400 1.38 2.41 -15.77
CA ALA A 400 1.31 3.69 -15.09
C ALA A 400 1.43 4.84 -16.11
N THR A 401 0.78 5.96 -15.81
CA THR A 401 0.92 7.17 -16.62
C THR A 401 2.35 7.68 -16.51
N ASP A 402 3.01 7.82 -17.66
CA ASP A 402 4.36 8.38 -17.76
C ASP A 402 4.29 9.89 -17.46
N MET A 403 4.92 10.31 -16.38
CA MET A 403 4.94 11.69 -15.92
C MET A 403 6.39 12.21 -15.96
N GLY A 404 6.61 13.40 -16.49
CA GLY A 404 7.95 13.98 -16.59
C GLY A 404 8.65 13.61 -17.88
N ALA A 405 9.90 13.18 -17.82
CA ALA A 405 10.65 12.73 -19.02
C ALA A 405 10.18 11.35 -19.45
N PRO A 406 10.06 11.08 -20.78
CA PRO A 406 9.60 9.77 -21.24
C PRO A 406 10.46 8.61 -20.74
N GLY A 407 9.82 7.60 -20.12
CA GLY A 407 10.45 6.40 -19.62
C GLY A 407 10.69 6.42 -18.11
N ILE A 408 11.61 5.57 -17.63
CA ILE A 408 11.96 5.51 -16.21
C ILE A 408 12.75 6.75 -15.82
N ASP A 409 12.26 7.51 -14.85
CA ASP A 409 13.00 8.63 -14.29
C ASP A 409 13.09 8.57 -12.74
N ALA A 410 14.00 9.36 -12.17
CA ALA A 410 14.27 9.36 -10.74
C ALA A 410 13.33 10.29 -9.95
N LEU A 411 12.42 10.99 -10.63
CA LEU A 411 11.49 11.94 -10.01
C LEU A 411 10.16 11.27 -9.64
N TYR A 412 9.57 10.54 -10.59
CA TYR A 412 8.23 9.96 -10.50
C TYR A 412 8.24 8.44 -10.33
#